data_2d771eebb1ab0aac968c7d7d724fe8cf
#
_entry.id   2d771eebb1ab0aac968c7d7d724fe8cf
#
_cell.length_a   1.000
_cell.length_b   1.000
_cell.length_c   1.000
_cell.angle_alpha   90.00
_cell.angle_beta   90.00
_cell.angle_gamma   90.00
#
_symmetry.space_group_name_H-M   'P 1'
#
loop_
_entity.id
_entity.type
_entity.pdbx_description
1 polymer ?
#
loop_
_entity_poly.entity_id
_entity_poly.type
_entity_poly.pdbx_seq_one_letter_code
_entity_poly.pdbx_strand_id
1 'polypeptide(L)'
;MSKKLGLAVASALLAAASSANAGITIPAGDWTLDIGGVVNAYYTHTSFSGDTGAGTGPLGLGDGNADSTANITTGLLPNYLSVSGKTRQNDLDVGFTISINPGVSTTASGFQGAQQENRQAFLTFGDKSWGSIKLGKDLGIYASDAILNDMTLLGVGSGAGSLAGNTTTLGRIGTGFMYADWKSQVAYSSPNWNGFSFTVGLTQAWDASTSVNTPKNPNAFSAHRGGSQTAYEGKASYEWAGDVAGKVWVSAITQKFDNISDATSVSGTSDDRATAWDLGATVNVAGFGLTGYYGKGDGIGQTVQFNDGFDLNGKSRDSDQWYVQGTYTIPGAGTKLGVSYGESTLDGNSAADAFKDIQDSMWVIGAYHPITKHLNLVAEYSNTERDVNNRAAPDAKAKAKTISLGAILFF
;
A
#
# COMPACT_ATOMS: atom_id res chain seq x y z
N MET A 1 -12.19 -30.51 24.38
CA MET A 1 -12.84 -29.98 23.17
C MET A 1 -12.29 -28.59 22.91
N SER A 2 -11.90 -28.33 21.69
CA SER A 2 -11.47 -27.07 21.03
C SER A 2 -10.25 -26.30 21.58
N LYS A 3 -9.05 -26.75 21.19
CA LYS A 3 -7.82 -25.94 21.20
C LYS A 3 -7.36 -25.56 19.78
N LYS A 4 -8.26 -25.20 18.88
CA LYS A 4 -7.94 -24.91 17.46
C LYS A 4 -8.49 -23.57 16.93
N LEU A 5 -8.83 -22.61 17.80
CA LEU A 5 -9.41 -21.33 17.35
C LEU A 5 -8.48 -20.12 17.49
N GLY A 6 -7.22 -20.29 17.88
CA GLY A 6 -6.31 -19.20 18.23
C GLY A 6 -5.30 -18.76 17.16
N LEU A 7 -5.29 -19.34 15.95
CA LEU A 7 -4.22 -19.09 14.96
C LEU A 7 -4.60 -18.20 13.78
N ALA A 8 -5.64 -17.40 13.87
CA ALA A 8 -6.26 -16.84 12.67
C ALA A 8 -6.48 -15.31 12.68
N VAL A 9 -5.77 -14.48 13.43
CA VAL A 9 -6.14 -13.07 13.52
C VAL A 9 -5.12 -12.06 12.98
N ALA A 10 -3.85 -12.37 12.87
CA ALA A 10 -2.85 -11.41 12.34
C ALA A 10 -2.47 -11.67 10.85
N SER A 11 -2.58 -12.90 10.39
CA SER A 11 -2.58 -13.22 8.95
C SER A 11 -3.97 -13.04 8.31
N ALA A 12 -4.96 -12.57 9.07
CA ALA A 12 -6.37 -12.63 8.72
C ALA A 12 -6.81 -11.64 7.62
N LEU A 13 -5.99 -10.69 7.18
CA LEU A 13 -6.40 -9.81 6.08
C LEU A 13 -5.83 -10.24 4.72
N LEU A 14 -4.63 -10.81 4.64
CA LEU A 14 -4.21 -11.61 3.48
C LEU A 14 -4.67 -13.06 3.60
N ALA A 15 -4.79 -13.61 4.81
CA ALA A 15 -5.42 -14.88 5.05
C ALA A 15 -6.95 -14.78 5.11
N ALA A 16 -7.58 -13.62 5.24
CA ALA A 16 -8.99 -13.44 4.88
C ALA A 16 -9.19 -13.33 3.38
N ALA A 17 -8.21 -12.90 2.62
CA ALA A 17 -8.19 -13.12 1.17
C ALA A 17 -7.75 -14.57 0.80
N SER A 18 -7.00 -15.26 1.65
CA SER A 18 -6.54 -16.65 1.39
C SER A 18 -7.08 -17.72 2.36
N SER A 19 -7.78 -17.35 3.43
CA SER A 19 -8.37 -18.27 4.42
C SER A 19 -9.81 -17.98 4.84
N ALA A 20 -10.46 -16.93 4.32
CA ALA A 20 -11.90 -17.07 4.13
C ALA A 20 -12.06 -18.23 3.14
N ASN A 21 -12.59 -19.36 3.57
CA ASN A 21 -12.98 -20.50 2.74
C ASN A 21 -14.08 -20.10 1.74
N ALA A 22 -13.87 -19.04 0.97
CA ALA A 22 -14.75 -18.55 -0.07
C ALA A 22 -14.32 -19.04 -1.43
N GLY A 23 -13.02 -19.33 -1.61
CA GLY A 23 -12.49 -19.81 -2.89
C GLY A 23 -13.03 -21.17 -3.29
N ILE A 24 -13.23 -21.33 -4.59
CA ILE A 24 -13.61 -22.61 -5.19
C ILE A 24 -12.35 -23.46 -5.30
N THR A 25 -12.27 -24.54 -4.55
CA THR A 25 -11.16 -25.49 -4.63
C THR A 25 -11.50 -26.62 -5.59
N ILE A 26 -10.69 -26.84 -6.61
CA ILE A 26 -10.89 -27.81 -7.67
C ILE A 26 -9.72 -28.81 -7.68
N PRO A 27 -9.95 -30.10 -7.39
CA PRO A 27 -8.97 -31.14 -7.66
C PRO A 27 -8.75 -31.30 -9.18
N ALA A 28 -7.50 -31.22 -9.62
CA ALA A 28 -7.14 -31.25 -11.04
C ALA A 28 -5.91 -32.17 -11.25
N GLY A 29 -6.11 -33.48 -11.16
CA GLY A 29 -5.04 -34.47 -11.21
C GLY A 29 -4.12 -34.34 -10.00
N ASP A 30 -2.82 -34.11 -10.24
CA ASP A 30 -1.82 -33.90 -9.18
C ASP A 30 -1.87 -32.48 -8.59
N TRP A 31 -2.68 -31.59 -9.17
CA TRP A 31 -2.84 -30.21 -8.73
C TRP A 31 -4.11 -30.00 -7.92
N THR A 32 -4.05 -29.07 -7.00
CA THR A 32 -5.23 -28.44 -6.41
C THR A 32 -5.28 -27.00 -6.90
N LEU A 33 -6.38 -26.62 -7.55
CA LEU A 33 -6.61 -25.24 -7.99
C LEU A 33 -7.53 -24.54 -6.99
N ASP A 34 -7.23 -23.30 -6.68
CA ASP A 34 -8.07 -22.43 -5.87
C ASP A 34 -8.43 -21.20 -6.73
N ILE A 35 -9.72 -20.95 -6.91
CA ILE A 35 -10.26 -19.77 -7.59
C ILE A 35 -10.97 -18.93 -6.55
N GLY A 36 -10.55 -17.69 -6.38
CA GLY A 36 -11.13 -16.78 -5.41
C GLY A 36 -10.94 -15.33 -5.81
N GLY A 37 -11.55 -14.44 -5.09
CA GLY A 37 -11.43 -13.04 -5.42
C GLY A 37 -12.19 -12.09 -4.51
N VAL A 38 -12.16 -10.83 -4.92
CA VAL A 38 -12.83 -9.72 -4.26
C VAL A 38 -13.57 -8.87 -5.29
N VAL A 39 -14.80 -8.50 -4.97
CA VAL A 39 -15.54 -7.45 -5.68
C VAL A 39 -15.98 -6.41 -4.66
N ASN A 40 -15.62 -5.18 -4.90
CA ASN A 40 -16.06 -4.05 -4.07
C ASN A 40 -16.40 -2.83 -4.92
N ALA A 41 -17.28 -2.00 -4.40
CA ALA A 41 -17.60 -0.70 -4.96
C ALA A 41 -18.08 0.23 -3.85
N TYR A 42 -17.67 1.48 -3.92
CA TYR A 42 -17.97 2.52 -2.94
C TYR A 42 -18.44 3.78 -3.63
N TYR A 43 -19.57 4.33 -3.17
CA TYR A 43 -19.91 5.71 -3.41
C TYR A 43 -19.06 6.59 -2.51
N THR A 44 -18.39 7.57 -3.08
CA THR A 44 -17.63 8.58 -2.35
C THR A 44 -18.15 9.97 -2.68
N HIS A 45 -18.22 10.83 -1.67
CA HIS A 45 -18.43 12.26 -1.81
C HIS A 45 -17.30 12.98 -1.10
N THR A 46 -16.51 13.74 -1.87
CA THR A 46 -15.34 14.46 -1.37
C THR A 46 -15.58 15.96 -1.52
N SER A 47 -15.42 16.71 -0.43
CA SER A 47 -15.41 18.18 -0.40
C SER A 47 -13.98 18.68 -0.25
N PHE A 48 -13.59 19.65 -1.08
CA PHE A 48 -12.25 20.24 -1.07
C PHE A 48 -12.27 21.62 -0.39
N SER A 49 -11.14 22.00 0.19
CA SER A 49 -10.91 23.33 0.75
C SER A 49 -9.42 23.63 0.87
N GLY A 50 -9.07 24.92 0.93
CA GLY A 50 -7.70 25.39 1.10
C GLY A 50 -7.09 25.93 -0.19
N ASP A 51 -5.76 25.98 -0.23
CA ASP A 51 -5.02 26.67 -1.28
C ASP A 51 -4.70 25.72 -2.45
N THR A 52 -5.00 26.16 -3.66
CA THR A 52 -4.59 25.44 -4.89
C THR A 52 -3.06 25.35 -5.03
N GLY A 53 -2.31 26.25 -4.35
CA GLY A 53 -0.86 26.26 -4.32
C GLY A 53 -0.22 25.09 -3.56
N ALA A 54 -0.98 24.36 -2.74
CA ALA A 54 -0.49 23.13 -2.11
C ALA A 54 -0.28 21.98 -3.11
N GLY A 55 -0.75 22.14 -4.35
CA GLY A 55 -0.65 21.13 -5.38
C GLY A 55 -1.64 19.98 -5.18
N THR A 56 -1.96 19.28 -6.26
CA THR A 56 -2.86 18.12 -6.17
C THR A 56 -2.16 16.86 -5.68
N GLY A 57 -0.91 16.66 -6.07
CA GLY A 57 -0.11 15.48 -5.72
C GLY A 57 -0.85 14.15 -5.96
N PRO A 58 -0.28 13.02 -5.56
CA PRO A 58 -0.96 11.73 -5.67
C PRO A 58 -2.25 11.63 -4.87
N LEU A 59 -2.37 12.42 -3.78
CA LEU A 59 -3.57 12.41 -2.92
C LEU A 59 -4.79 13.10 -3.53
N GLY A 60 -4.65 13.78 -4.68
CA GLY A 60 -5.74 14.45 -5.37
C GLY A 60 -6.41 15.58 -4.58
N LEU A 61 -5.66 16.22 -3.67
CA LEU A 61 -6.18 17.31 -2.83
C LEU A 61 -6.29 18.59 -3.63
N GLY A 62 -7.50 18.96 -3.98
CA GLY A 62 -7.77 20.15 -4.75
C GLY A 62 -7.60 19.94 -6.25
N ASP A 63 -8.65 19.57 -6.93
CA ASP A 63 -8.66 19.49 -8.39
C ASP A 63 -8.73 20.87 -9.06
N GLY A 64 -8.43 21.93 -8.30
CA GLY A 64 -8.23 23.30 -8.76
C GLY A 64 -9.51 24.07 -9.16
N ASN A 65 -10.64 23.40 -9.39
CA ASN A 65 -11.86 24.03 -9.92
C ASN A 65 -13.18 23.54 -9.32
N ALA A 66 -13.18 22.45 -8.56
CA ALA A 66 -14.41 21.92 -7.96
C ALA A 66 -14.38 22.02 -6.44
N ASP A 67 -15.47 22.54 -5.84
CA ASP A 67 -15.65 22.53 -4.38
C ASP A 67 -15.90 21.11 -3.84
N SER A 68 -16.39 20.22 -4.69
CA SER A 68 -16.66 18.81 -4.35
C SER A 68 -16.76 17.92 -5.57
N THR A 69 -16.51 16.61 -5.36
CA THR A 69 -16.73 15.56 -6.36
C THR A 69 -17.48 14.38 -5.76
N ALA A 70 -18.21 13.65 -6.60
CA ALA A 70 -18.84 12.39 -6.23
C ALA A 70 -18.44 11.31 -7.23
N ASN A 71 -18.04 10.14 -6.71
CA ASN A 71 -17.54 9.04 -7.53
C ASN A 71 -18.15 7.70 -7.09
N ILE A 72 -18.16 6.74 -8.01
CA ILE A 72 -18.29 5.32 -7.70
C ILE A 72 -16.93 4.71 -8.03
N THR A 73 -16.26 4.16 -7.03
CA THR A 73 -14.86 3.74 -7.14
C THR A 73 -14.60 2.40 -6.46
N THR A 74 -13.53 1.74 -6.87
CA THR A 74 -12.93 0.64 -6.13
C THR A 74 -12.26 1.19 -4.88
N GLY A 75 -12.29 0.46 -3.78
CA GLY A 75 -11.58 0.83 -2.53
C GLY A 75 -10.06 0.61 -2.61
N LEU A 76 -9.40 0.65 -1.45
CA LEU A 76 -7.96 0.40 -1.35
C LEU A 76 -7.60 -1.05 -1.75
N LEU A 77 -8.32 -2.05 -1.22
CA LEU A 77 -8.18 -3.41 -1.71
C LEU A 77 -8.75 -3.47 -3.15
N PRO A 78 -7.96 -3.88 -4.14
CA PRO A 78 -8.46 -3.96 -5.52
C PRO A 78 -9.56 -5.00 -5.65
N ASN A 79 -10.42 -4.85 -6.63
CA ASN A 79 -11.13 -6.00 -7.15
C ASN A 79 -10.12 -6.95 -7.78
N TYR A 80 -10.31 -8.24 -7.59
CA TYR A 80 -9.48 -9.22 -8.27
C TYR A 80 -10.19 -10.56 -8.43
N LEU A 81 -9.84 -11.23 -9.51
CA LEU A 81 -10.01 -12.65 -9.70
C LEU A 81 -8.63 -13.30 -9.63
N SER A 82 -8.44 -14.22 -8.70
CA SER A 82 -7.19 -14.95 -8.53
C SER A 82 -7.39 -16.42 -8.84
N VAL A 83 -6.46 -16.97 -9.61
CA VAL A 83 -6.31 -18.41 -9.82
C VAL A 83 -4.97 -18.83 -9.26
N SER A 84 -4.99 -19.70 -8.27
CA SER A 84 -3.80 -20.30 -7.67
C SER A 84 -3.80 -21.81 -7.88
N GLY A 85 -2.63 -22.39 -8.02
CA GLY A 85 -2.47 -23.84 -8.09
C GLY A 85 -1.35 -24.29 -7.19
N LYS A 86 -1.51 -25.46 -6.57
CA LYS A 86 -0.49 -26.10 -5.76
C LYS A 86 -0.42 -27.59 -5.99
N THR A 87 0.77 -28.14 -5.92
CA THR A 87 1.05 -29.58 -6.00
C THR A 87 2.28 -29.90 -5.16
N ARG A 88 2.46 -31.18 -4.80
CA ARG A 88 3.71 -31.66 -4.20
C ARG A 88 4.31 -32.74 -5.07
N GLN A 89 5.52 -32.53 -5.56
CA GLN A 89 6.23 -33.43 -6.46
C GLN A 89 7.70 -33.50 -6.03
N ASN A 90 8.25 -34.71 -5.98
CA ASN A 90 9.64 -34.97 -5.61
C ASN A 90 10.07 -34.23 -4.32
N ASP A 91 9.21 -34.28 -3.28
CA ASP A 91 9.38 -33.61 -2.01
C ASP A 91 9.42 -32.07 -2.04
N LEU A 92 9.04 -31.46 -3.15
CA LEU A 92 8.87 -30.02 -3.29
C LEU A 92 7.38 -29.65 -3.33
N ASP A 93 6.99 -28.69 -2.54
CA ASP A 93 5.75 -27.94 -2.69
C ASP A 93 5.94 -26.95 -3.82
N VAL A 94 5.15 -27.06 -4.88
CA VAL A 94 5.21 -26.18 -6.05
C VAL A 94 3.87 -25.48 -6.20
N GLY A 95 3.89 -24.20 -6.49
CA GLY A 95 2.66 -23.41 -6.67
C GLY A 95 2.80 -22.26 -7.65
N PHE A 96 1.68 -21.71 -8.03
CA PHE A 96 1.59 -20.48 -8.81
C PHE A 96 0.37 -19.67 -8.37
N THR A 97 0.42 -18.35 -8.66
CA THR A 97 -0.74 -17.46 -8.54
C THR A 97 -0.74 -16.47 -9.70
N ILE A 98 -1.91 -16.27 -10.30
CA ILE A 98 -2.16 -15.23 -11.30
C ILE A 98 -3.42 -14.48 -10.88
N SER A 99 -3.39 -13.13 -10.89
CA SER A 99 -4.57 -12.31 -10.61
C SER A 99 -4.83 -11.29 -11.71
N ILE A 100 -6.11 -11.02 -11.91
CA ILE A 100 -6.66 -10.00 -12.80
C ILE A 100 -7.40 -9.01 -11.92
N ASN A 101 -7.05 -7.71 -12.00
CA ASN A 101 -7.52 -6.69 -11.07
C ASN A 101 -8.31 -5.59 -11.82
N PRO A 102 -9.64 -5.77 -12.07
CA PRO A 102 -10.46 -4.77 -12.73
C PRO A 102 -10.87 -3.66 -11.75
N GLY A 103 -10.78 -2.40 -12.16
CA GLY A 103 -11.38 -1.29 -11.45
C GLY A 103 -12.85 -1.11 -11.79
N VAL A 104 -13.61 -0.43 -10.93
CA VAL A 104 -15.03 -0.07 -11.20
C VAL A 104 -15.20 1.39 -11.56
N SER A 105 -14.21 2.24 -11.32
CA SER A 105 -14.29 3.66 -11.63
C SER A 105 -14.37 3.89 -13.13
N THR A 106 -15.21 4.85 -13.55
CA THR A 106 -15.28 5.33 -14.93
C THR A 106 -14.88 6.80 -14.98
N THR A 107 -14.31 7.22 -16.10
CA THR A 107 -14.01 8.65 -16.29
C THR A 107 -15.27 9.43 -16.64
N ALA A 108 -15.28 10.74 -16.38
CA ALA A 108 -16.39 11.62 -16.73
C ALA A 108 -16.66 11.69 -18.25
N SER A 109 -15.70 11.32 -19.10
CA SER A 109 -15.85 11.33 -20.56
C SER A 109 -16.56 10.09 -21.14
N GLY A 110 -16.85 9.08 -20.33
CA GLY A 110 -17.66 7.92 -20.72
C GLY A 110 -16.98 6.88 -21.61
N PHE A 111 -15.87 7.17 -22.29
CA PHE A 111 -15.18 6.26 -23.19
C PHE A 111 -13.93 5.60 -22.59
N GLN A 112 -13.49 6.06 -21.43
CA GLN A 112 -12.33 5.53 -20.73
C GLN A 112 -12.78 4.97 -19.38
N GLY A 113 -12.96 3.68 -19.31
CA GLY A 113 -13.25 2.98 -18.06
C GLY A 113 -12.02 2.85 -17.18
N ALA A 114 -12.22 2.34 -15.99
CA ALA A 114 -11.13 1.87 -15.15
C ALA A 114 -10.31 0.82 -15.90
N GLN A 115 -9.01 0.93 -15.77
CA GLN A 115 -8.11 -0.03 -16.40
C GLN A 115 -8.08 -1.34 -15.60
N GLN A 116 -7.64 -2.38 -16.26
CA GLN A 116 -7.32 -3.64 -15.63
C GLN A 116 -5.82 -3.66 -15.34
N GLU A 117 -5.45 -4.03 -14.12
CA GLU A 117 -4.07 -4.29 -13.74
C GLU A 117 -3.83 -5.78 -13.54
N ASN A 118 -2.60 -6.21 -13.87
CA ASN A 118 -2.10 -7.53 -13.50
C ASN A 118 -1.13 -7.34 -12.33
N ARG A 119 -1.57 -7.64 -11.11
CA ARG A 119 -0.80 -7.41 -9.89
C ARG A 119 0.02 -8.63 -9.48
N GLN A 120 -0.51 -9.83 -9.68
CA GLN A 120 0.16 -11.06 -9.32
C GLN A 120 0.34 -11.97 -10.54
N ALA A 121 1.57 -12.44 -10.72
CA ALA A 121 1.94 -13.47 -11.66
C ALA A 121 3.27 -14.07 -11.18
N PHE A 122 3.20 -15.10 -10.33
CA PHE A 122 4.39 -15.71 -9.75
C PHE A 122 4.25 -17.21 -9.59
N LEU A 123 5.39 -17.87 -9.48
CA LEU A 123 5.51 -19.25 -9.04
C LEU A 123 6.25 -19.33 -7.71
N THR A 124 6.01 -20.40 -6.98
CA THR A 124 6.75 -20.73 -5.76
C THR A 124 7.18 -22.19 -5.78
N PHE A 125 8.32 -22.46 -5.16
CA PHE A 125 8.72 -23.84 -4.83
C PHE A 125 9.47 -23.85 -3.51
N GLY A 126 9.31 -24.92 -2.75
CA GLY A 126 9.92 -25.00 -1.43
C GLY A 126 9.56 -26.26 -0.66
N ASP A 127 9.94 -26.25 0.62
CA ASP A 127 9.58 -27.28 1.58
C ASP A 127 9.52 -26.67 2.99
N LYS A 128 8.71 -27.26 3.85
CA LYS A 128 8.54 -26.81 5.24
C LYS A 128 9.84 -26.79 6.04
N SER A 129 10.84 -27.59 5.64
CA SER A 129 12.11 -27.69 6.36
C SER A 129 13.07 -26.56 6.06
N TRP A 130 13.03 -26.00 4.85
CA TRP A 130 13.97 -24.96 4.42
C TRP A 130 13.31 -23.67 3.92
N GLY A 131 11.99 -23.62 3.78
CA GLY A 131 11.26 -22.46 3.31
C GLY A 131 10.92 -22.51 1.84
N SER A 132 10.74 -21.34 1.20
CA SER A 132 10.30 -21.28 -0.20
C SER A 132 10.99 -20.16 -0.98
N ILE A 133 11.11 -20.39 -2.28
CA ILE A 133 11.54 -19.39 -3.26
C ILE A 133 10.34 -18.97 -4.07
N LYS A 134 10.18 -17.68 -4.27
CA LYS A 134 9.19 -17.03 -5.12
C LYS A 134 9.87 -16.37 -6.32
N LEU A 135 9.31 -16.56 -7.52
CA LEU A 135 9.77 -15.95 -8.77
C LEU A 135 8.57 -15.32 -9.49
N GLY A 136 8.62 -14.04 -9.76
CA GLY A 136 7.59 -13.33 -10.50
C GLY A 136 7.11 -12.06 -9.84
N LYS A 137 5.95 -11.55 -10.25
CA LYS A 137 5.36 -10.30 -9.75
C LYS A 137 4.44 -10.58 -8.58
N ASP A 138 4.65 -9.88 -7.48
CA ASP A 138 3.82 -9.93 -6.28
C ASP A 138 3.97 -8.62 -5.48
N LEU A 139 3.22 -8.47 -4.38
CA LEU A 139 3.36 -7.35 -3.46
C LEU A 139 4.83 -7.20 -3.04
N GLY A 140 5.35 -5.97 -3.02
CA GLY A 140 6.70 -5.64 -2.58
C GLY A 140 6.96 -6.17 -1.17
N ILE A 141 8.23 -6.46 -0.85
CA ILE A 141 8.62 -7.01 0.45
C ILE A 141 8.64 -5.90 1.50
N TYR A 142 9.31 -4.78 1.17
CA TYR A 142 9.35 -3.56 1.99
C TYR A 142 7.95 -2.93 2.10
N ALA A 143 7.60 -2.44 3.28
CA ALA A 143 6.34 -1.75 3.61
C ALA A 143 5.05 -2.57 3.45
N SER A 144 5.15 -3.88 3.11
CA SER A 144 3.97 -4.71 2.89
C SER A 144 3.13 -4.93 4.15
N ASP A 145 3.75 -5.02 5.33
CA ASP A 145 3.03 -5.25 6.58
C ASP A 145 2.24 -4.01 7.03
N ALA A 146 2.66 -2.79 6.66
CA ALA A 146 1.94 -1.56 6.97
C ALA A 146 0.55 -1.53 6.33
N ILE A 147 0.46 -1.72 5.01
CA ILE A 147 -0.81 -1.72 4.27
C ILE A 147 -1.71 -2.89 4.69
N LEU A 148 -1.13 -4.06 5.00
CA LEU A 148 -1.87 -5.25 5.39
C LEU A 148 -2.52 -5.14 6.78
N ASN A 149 -2.05 -4.22 7.62
CA ASN A 149 -2.60 -3.94 8.94
C ASN A 149 -3.43 -2.64 9.00
N ASP A 150 -3.55 -1.91 7.89
CA ASP A 150 -4.40 -0.72 7.78
C ASP A 150 -5.89 -1.11 7.75
N MET A 151 -6.72 -0.50 8.59
CA MET A 151 -8.16 -0.76 8.60
C MET A 151 -8.84 -0.34 7.30
N THR A 152 -8.32 0.68 6.61
CA THR A 152 -8.88 1.19 5.34
C THR A 152 -8.69 0.21 4.17
N LEU A 153 -7.95 -0.90 4.38
CA LEU A 153 -7.86 -1.97 3.39
C LEU A 153 -9.23 -2.55 3.02
N LEU A 154 -10.20 -2.54 3.94
CA LEU A 154 -11.58 -2.95 3.68
C LEU A 154 -12.48 -1.83 3.15
N GLY A 155 -11.94 -0.62 2.98
CA GLY A 155 -12.66 0.57 2.61
C GLY A 155 -11.94 1.43 1.58
N VAL A 156 -11.95 2.73 1.79
CA VAL A 156 -11.53 3.75 0.84
C VAL A 156 -10.36 4.59 1.36
N GLY A 157 -10.42 4.99 2.65
CA GLY A 157 -9.47 5.93 3.23
C GLY A 157 -9.45 7.28 2.51
N SER A 158 -8.30 7.67 1.94
CA SER A 158 -8.19 8.85 1.08
C SER A 158 -8.86 8.60 -0.27
N GLY A 159 -10.08 9.11 -0.41
CA GLY A 159 -10.94 8.89 -1.57
C GLY A 159 -10.77 9.91 -2.70
N ALA A 160 -9.98 10.97 -2.49
CA ALA A 160 -9.73 11.99 -3.52
C ALA A 160 -8.67 11.53 -4.53
N GLY A 161 -7.65 10.79 -4.06
CA GLY A 161 -6.58 10.27 -4.89
C GLY A 161 -6.82 8.84 -5.36
N SER A 162 -6.08 8.43 -6.36
CA SER A 162 -6.11 7.06 -6.89
C SER A 162 -4.72 6.63 -7.33
N LEU A 163 -4.49 5.32 -7.34
CA LEU A 163 -3.32 4.75 -8.00
C LEU A 163 -3.46 4.80 -9.53
N ALA A 164 -2.36 4.57 -10.23
CA ALA A 164 -2.32 4.55 -11.69
C ALA A 164 -3.43 3.65 -12.27
N GLY A 165 -4.07 4.11 -13.35
CA GLY A 165 -5.17 3.38 -13.97
C GLY A 165 -6.51 3.47 -13.22
N ASN A 166 -6.58 4.23 -12.15
CA ASN A 166 -7.78 4.44 -11.34
C ASN A 166 -8.44 3.14 -10.85
N THR A 167 -7.61 2.15 -10.54
CA THR A 167 -8.07 0.81 -10.13
C THR A 167 -8.32 0.69 -8.64
N THR A 168 -7.75 1.59 -7.83
CA THR A 168 -7.96 1.66 -6.38
C THR A 168 -7.84 3.08 -5.86
N THR A 169 -8.41 3.35 -4.69
CA THR A 169 -8.09 4.54 -3.89
C THR A 169 -6.74 4.35 -3.18
N LEU A 170 -6.25 5.39 -2.53
CA LEU A 170 -4.97 5.35 -1.83
C LEU A 170 -5.05 4.78 -0.41
N GLY A 171 -6.26 4.67 0.18
CA GLY A 171 -6.33 4.28 1.59
C GLY A 171 -5.53 5.26 2.44
N ARG A 172 -4.54 4.75 3.18
CA ARG A 172 -3.57 5.52 3.96
C ARG A 172 -2.20 5.65 3.27
N ILE A 173 -2.05 5.17 2.05
CA ILE A 173 -0.81 5.33 1.29
C ILE A 173 -0.46 6.81 1.17
N GLY A 174 0.75 7.21 1.56
CA GLY A 174 1.23 8.59 1.55
C GLY A 174 0.68 9.47 2.68
N THR A 175 -0.09 8.91 3.62
CA THR A 175 -0.60 9.59 4.82
C THR A 175 -0.39 8.74 6.08
N GLY A 176 0.73 8.05 6.15
CA GLY A 176 1.09 7.20 7.27
C GLY A 176 2.01 6.05 6.92
N PHE A 177 2.05 5.61 5.66
CA PHE A 177 3.02 4.63 5.19
C PHE A 177 3.28 4.75 3.67
N MET A 178 4.44 4.21 3.27
CA MET A 178 4.86 4.07 1.87
C MET A 178 4.11 2.93 1.20
N TYR A 179 3.72 3.10 -0.06
CA TYR A 179 3.15 2.00 -0.84
C TYR A 179 4.21 0.92 -1.11
N ALA A 180 3.91 -0.32 -0.73
CA ALA A 180 4.77 -1.48 -1.04
C ALA A 180 4.83 -1.78 -2.53
N ASP A 181 3.72 -1.49 -3.24
CA ASP A 181 3.50 -1.70 -4.67
C ASP A 181 3.71 -3.16 -5.13
N TRP A 182 3.57 -3.42 -6.44
CA TRP A 182 3.61 -4.76 -7.03
C TRP A 182 4.85 -4.91 -7.89
N LYS A 183 5.80 -5.71 -7.43
CA LYS A 183 7.15 -5.78 -8.00
C LYS A 183 7.48 -7.17 -8.53
N SER A 184 8.18 -7.21 -9.67
CA SER A 184 8.89 -8.42 -10.10
C SER A 184 9.99 -8.71 -9.11
N GLN A 185 10.07 -9.94 -8.61
CA GLN A 185 10.96 -10.31 -7.53
C GLN A 185 11.47 -11.75 -7.64
N VAL A 186 12.64 -11.96 -7.08
CA VAL A 186 13.20 -13.26 -6.69
C VAL A 186 13.37 -13.20 -5.19
N ALA A 187 12.57 -13.93 -4.45
CA ALA A 187 12.52 -13.84 -3.00
C ALA A 187 12.59 -15.21 -2.34
N TYR A 188 13.28 -15.26 -1.22
CA TYR A 188 13.31 -16.41 -0.31
C TYR A 188 12.52 -16.05 0.96
N SER A 189 11.62 -16.94 1.36
CA SER A 189 10.92 -16.87 2.63
C SER A 189 11.29 -18.05 3.51
N SER A 190 11.66 -17.78 4.75
CA SER A 190 12.01 -18.82 5.73
C SER A 190 10.79 -19.65 6.12
N PRO A 191 10.99 -20.83 6.71
CA PRO A 191 9.96 -21.47 7.51
C PRO A 191 9.51 -20.55 8.66
N ASN A 192 8.35 -20.85 9.23
CA ASN A 192 7.93 -20.23 10.49
C ASN A 192 8.57 -21.00 11.67
N TRP A 193 9.44 -20.35 12.41
CA TRP A 193 10.09 -20.88 13.61
C TRP A 193 9.40 -20.37 14.88
N ASN A 194 8.30 -21.02 15.27
CA ASN A 194 7.51 -20.64 16.45
C ASN A 194 7.07 -19.17 16.48
N GLY A 195 6.62 -18.67 15.33
CA GLY A 195 6.15 -17.30 15.17
C GLY A 195 7.15 -16.38 14.45
N PHE A 196 8.43 -16.67 14.46
CA PHE A 196 9.43 -15.91 13.72
C PHE A 196 9.52 -16.38 12.27
N SER A 197 9.54 -15.43 11.34
CA SER A 197 9.81 -15.64 9.91
C SER A 197 10.48 -14.42 9.29
N PHE A 198 11.17 -14.62 8.18
CA PHE A 198 11.73 -13.54 7.38
C PHE A 198 11.58 -13.81 5.88
N THR A 199 11.62 -12.76 5.10
CA THR A 199 11.71 -12.80 3.64
C THR A 199 12.79 -11.84 3.18
N VAL A 200 13.63 -12.28 2.24
CA VAL A 200 14.64 -11.45 1.59
C VAL A 200 14.56 -11.64 0.09
N GLY A 201 14.80 -10.61 -0.69
CA GLY A 201 14.69 -10.73 -2.13
C GLY A 201 15.39 -9.63 -2.91
N LEU A 202 15.55 -9.93 -4.19
CA LEU A 202 15.89 -8.98 -5.24
C LEU A 202 14.59 -8.55 -5.91
N THR A 203 14.37 -7.24 -6.04
CA THR A 203 13.21 -6.70 -6.74
C THR A 203 13.65 -5.87 -7.94
N GLN A 204 12.75 -5.73 -8.91
CA GLN A 204 13.00 -4.93 -10.10
C GLN A 204 13.42 -3.51 -9.71
N ALA A 205 14.53 -3.04 -10.27
CA ALA A 205 14.92 -1.65 -10.15
C ALA A 205 13.87 -0.74 -10.79
N TRP A 206 13.47 0.29 -10.06
CA TRP A 206 12.55 1.30 -10.53
C TRP A 206 13.25 2.61 -10.80
N ASP A 207 12.65 3.42 -11.66
CA ASP A 207 13.12 4.76 -11.94
C ASP A 207 12.72 5.71 -10.81
N ALA A 208 13.61 6.62 -10.47
CA ALA A 208 13.25 7.76 -9.65
C ALA A 208 12.46 8.77 -10.50
N SER A 209 11.41 9.33 -9.95
CA SER A 209 10.61 10.37 -10.61
C SER A 209 10.38 11.55 -9.65
N THR A 210 10.10 12.73 -10.18
CA THR A 210 9.68 13.87 -9.38
C THR A 210 8.38 14.46 -9.93
N SER A 211 7.38 14.57 -9.07
CA SER A 211 6.09 15.20 -9.34
C SER A 211 5.97 16.57 -8.66
N VAL A 212 6.93 16.93 -7.82
CA VAL A 212 6.91 18.22 -7.13
C VAL A 212 7.08 19.32 -8.15
N ASN A 213 6.00 20.06 -8.39
CA ASN A 213 5.98 21.20 -9.31
C ASN A 213 7.00 22.24 -8.87
N THR A 214 7.99 22.45 -9.72
CA THR A 214 8.83 23.64 -9.61
C THR A 214 8.24 24.73 -10.52
N PRO A 215 8.32 26.02 -10.12
CA PRO A 215 7.87 27.11 -10.98
C PRO A 215 8.53 27.17 -12.35
N LYS A 216 9.64 26.45 -12.54
CA LYS A 216 10.45 26.46 -13.77
C LYS A 216 10.13 25.32 -14.73
N ASN A 217 9.53 24.23 -14.28
CA ASN A 217 9.15 23.13 -15.17
C ASN A 217 8.00 22.28 -14.59
N PRO A 218 6.74 22.59 -14.93
CA PRO A 218 5.58 21.83 -14.44
C PRO A 218 5.51 20.39 -14.99
N ASN A 219 6.40 20.00 -15.90
CA ASN A 219 6.45 18.69 -16.55
C ASN A 219 7.82 18.02 -16.45
N ALA A 220 8.66 18.43 -15.49
CA ALA A 220 9.97 17.82 -15.31
C ALA A 220 9.82 16.44 -14.69
N PHE A 221 9.64 15.45 -15.53
CA PHE A 221 9.94 14.06 -15.19
C PHE A 221 11.42 13.82 -15.44
N SER A 222 12.22 13.85 -14.41
CA SER A 222 13.54 13.24 -14.49
C SER A 222 13.40 11.77 -14.09
N ALA A 223 13.16 10.92 -15.07
CA ALA A 223 13.13 9.49 -14.85
C ALA A 223 14.51 8.93 -15.12
N HIS A 224 15.20 8.45 -14.09
CA HIS A 224 16.48 7.75 -14.28
C HIS A 224 16.45 6.44 -13.54
N ARG A 225 16.82 5.40 -14.28
CA ARG A 225 16.85 4.03 -13.80
C ARG A 225 17.93 3.85 -12.75
N GLY A 226 17.73 2.92 -11.85
CA GLY A 226 18.77 2.35 -11.01
C GLY A 226 19.86 1.61 -11.80
N GLY A 227 19.90 1.81 -13.13
CA GLY A 227 20.86 1.17 -14.01
C GLY A 227 20.65 -0.33 -14.11
N SER A 228 21.73 -1.11 -14.06
CA SER A 228 21.70 -2.58 -14.07
C SER A 228 21.53 -3.22 -12.69
N GLN A 229 21.34 -2.44 -11.64
CA GLN A 229 21.25 -2.94 -10.26
C GLN A 229 19.80 -3.11 -9.82
N THR A 230 19.46 -4.33 -9.40
CA THR A 230 18.19 -4.61 -8.73
C THR A 230 18.13 -3.94 -7.35
N ALA A 231 16.93 -3.71 -6.84
CA ALA A 231 16.75 -3.34 -5.44
C ALA A 231 16.92 -4.58 -4.54
N TYR A 232 17.34 -4.35 -3.31
CA TYR A 232 17.39 -5.35 -2.26
C TYR A 232 16.31 -5.02 -1.25
N GLU A 233 15.43 -5.98 -0.97
CA GLU A 233 14.38 -5.82 0.02
C GLU A 233 14.41 -6.97 1.02
N GLY A 234 14.01 -6.67 2.26
CA GLY A 234 13.92 -7.68 3.30
C GLY A 234 12.91 -7.30 4.36
N LYS A 235 12.30 -8.32 4.98
CA LYS A 235 11.46 -8.16 6.16
C LYS A 235 11.61 -9.32 7.11
N ALA A 236 11.37 -9.07 8.39
CA ALA A 236 11.25 -10.08 9.42
C ALA A 236 10.06 -9.78 10.31
N SER A 237 9.41 -10.80 10.82
CA SER A 237 8.28 -10.65 11.73
C SER A 237 8.28 -11.74 12.81
N TYR A 238 7.65 -11.40 13.93
CA TYR A 238 7.32 -12.34 14.98
C TYR A 238 5.83 -12.24 15.31
N GLU A 239 5.13 -13.35 15.20
CA GLU A 239 3.69 -13.47 15.47
C GLU A 239 3.45 -14.38 16.67
N TRP A 240 2.52 -13.99 17.54
CA TRP A 240 2.11 -14.81 18.67
C TRP A 240 0.60 -14.89 18.75
N ALA A 241 0.10 -15.99 19.30
CA ALA A 241 -1.31 -16.25 19.49
C ALA A 241 -1.61 -16.48 20.99
N GLY A 242 -2.87 -16.33 21.38
CA GLY A 242 -3.35 -16.49 22.73
C GLY A 242 -4.49 -15.53 23.02
N ASP A 243 -4.78 -15.30 24.31
CA ASP A 243 -5.79 -14.31 24.73
C ASP A 243 -5.38 -12.88 24.31
N VAL A 244 -4.08 -12.65 24.26
CA VAL A 244 -3.45 -11.48 23.63
C VAL A 244 -2.67 -11.99 22.43
N ALA A 245 -3.17 -11.75 21.23
CA ALA A 245 -2.50 -12.10 19.98
C ALA A 245 -1.87 -10.86 19.35
N GLY A 246 -0.79 -11.03 18.59
CA GLY A 246 -0.16 -9.89 17.95
C GLY A 246 0.95 -10.27 16.99
N LYS A 247 1.52 -9.23 16.39
CA LYS A 247 2.64 -9.29 15.46
C LYS A 247 3.51 -8.06 15.65
N VAL A 248 4.81 -8.26 15.53
CA VAL A 248 5.79 -7.19 15.33
C VAL A 248 6.53 -7.46 14.04
N TRP A 249 6.92 -6.42 13.32
CA TRP A 249 7.66 -6.54 12.07
C TRP A 249 8.65 -5.42 11.88
N VAL A 250 9.63 -5.70 11.04
CA VAL A 250 10.58 -4.72 10.49
C VAL A 250 10.81 -5.04 9.03
N SER A 251 10.94 -4.01 8.19
CA SER A 251 11.35 -4.19 6.80
C SER A 251 12.32 -3.12 6.33
N ALA A 252 13.03 -3.39 5.24
CA ALA A 252 13.98 -2.46 4.67
C ALA A 252 14.11 -2.64 3.16
N ILE A 253 14.52 -1.57 2.48
CA ILE A 253 14.83 -1.52 1.05
C ILE A 253 16.08 -0.70 0.81
N THR A 254 16.86 -1.07 -0.21
CA THR A 254 17.91 -0.22 -0.75
C THR A 254 18.03 -0.42 -2.27
N GLN A 255 18.17 0.68 -3.00
CA GLN A 255 18.39 0.69 -4.45
C GLN A 255 19.39 1.77 -4.83
N LYS A 256 20.33 1.43 -5.71
CA LYS A 256 21.25 2.41 -6.31
C LYS A 256 20.63 2.99 -7.58
N PHE A 257 20.78 4.29 -7.76
CA PHE A 257 20.41 5.04 -8.95
C PHE A 257 21.67 5.60 -9.61
N ASP A 258 21.80 5.35 -10.90
CA ASP A 258 22.88 5.89 -11.70
C ASP A 258 22.35 7.00 -12.62
N ASN A 259 23.14 8.04 -12.82
CA ASN A 259 22.82 9.13 -13.75
C ASN A 259 21.50 9.85 -13.44
N ILE A 260 21.28 10.23 -12.19
CA ILE A 260 20.13 11.07 -11.83
C ILE A 260 20.36 12.45 -12.48
N SER A 261 19.48 12.84 -13.42
CA SER A 261 19.62 14.13 -14.11
C SER A 261 19.06 15.28 -13.29
N ASP A 262 19.66 16.43 -13.47
CA ASP A 262 18.97 17.67 -13.14
C ASP A 262 17.90 17.97 -14.21
N ALA A 263 16.94 18.85 -13.90
CA ALA A 263 15.84 19.23 -14.79
C ALA A 263 16.32 19.98 -16.06
N THR A 264 17.62 20.23 -16.23
CA THR A 264 18.21 21.03 -17.30
C THR A 264 19.08 20.22 -18.24
N SER A 265 19.50 19.02 -17.86
CA SER A 265 20.36 18.18 -18.68
C SER A 265 19.80 16.78 -18.92
N VAL A 266 19.87 16.35 -20.16
CA VAL A 266 19.45 15.00 -20.61
C VAL A 266 20.43 13.92 -20.16
N SER A 267 21.64 14.31 -19.74
CA SER A 267 22.68 13.43 -19.20
C SER A 267 22.80 13.67 -17.70
N GLY A 268 22.40 12.71 -16.92
CA GLY A 268 22.57 12.73 -15.47
C GLY A 268 24.04 12.77 -15.08
N THR A 269 24.30 13.42 -13.97
CA THR A 269 25.66 13.70 -13.48
C THR A 269 25.91 13.14 -12.08
N SER A 270 24.91 12.62 -11.40
CA SER A 270 25.06 12.09 -10.04
C SER A 270 24.56 10.66 -9.92
N ASP A 271 25.27 9.88 -9.12
CA ASP A 271 24.83 8.59 -8.62
C ASP A 271 24.42 8.77 -7.16
N ASP A 272 23.32 8.15 -6.76
CA ASP A 272 22.87 8.17 -5.38
C ASP A 272 22.16 6.87 -5.00
N ARG A 273 21.81 6.70 -3.76
CA ARG A 273 21.19 5.49 -3.24
C ARG A 273 19.98 5.83 -2.38
N ALA A 274 18.84 5.25 -2.71
CA ALA A 274 17.72 5.25 -1.79
C ALA A 274 17.87 4.12 -0.76
N THR A 275 17.55 4.44 0.50
CA THR A 275 17.54 3.47 1.60
C THR A 275 16.38 3.82 2.52
N ALA A 276 15.57 2.82 2.89
CA ALA A 276 14.49 3.03 3.84
C ALA A 276 14.30 1.78 4.72
N TRP A 277 13.70 2.00 5.87
CA TRP A 277 13.31 0.95 6.80
C TRP A 277 12.00 1.32 7.48
N ASP A 278 11.29 0.31 7.95
CA ASP A 278 10.10 0.48 8.77
C ASP A 278 10.05 -0.54 9.91
N LEU A 279 9.22 -0.22 10.87
CA LEU A 279 8.83 -1.13 11.93
C LEU A 279 7.36 -0.90 12.32
N GLY A 280 6.72 -1.93 12.79
CA GLY A 280 5.36 -1.82 13.28
C GLY A 280 4.97 -2.97 14.20
N ALA A 281 3.84 -2.76 14.85
CA ALA A 281 3.26 -3.75 15.74
C ALA A 281 1.73 -3.70 15.71
N THR A 282 1.11 -4.85 15.84
CA THR A 282 -0.33 -4.97 16.11
C THR A 282 -0.58 -5.89 17.29
N VAL A 283 -1.54 -5.52 18.14
CA VAL A 283 -1.97 -6.32 19.30
C VAL A 283 -3.48 -6.40 19.31
N ASN A 284 -4.01 -7.59 19.55
CA ASN A 284 -5.45 -7.86 19.61
C ASN A 284 -5.78 -8.55 20.92
N VAL A 285 -6.76 -8.01 21.65
CA VAL A 285 -7.26 -8.55 22.93
C VAL A 285 -8.74 -8.23 23.12
N ALA A 286 -9.55 -9.23 23.43
CA ALA A 286 -10.97 -9.07 23.79
C ALA A 286 -11.77 -8.22 22.79
N GLY A 287 -11.50 -8.35 21.49
CA GLY A 287 -12.16 -7.58 20.42
C GLY A 287 -11.52 -6.22 20.13
N PHE A 288 -10.63 -5.73 20.97
CA PHE A 288 -9.81 -4.54 20.69
C PHE A 288 -8.59 -4.89 19.85
N GLY A 289 -8.30 -4.04 18.87
CA GLY A 289 -7.07 -4.07 18.07
C GLY A 289 -6.34 -2.74 18.15
N LEU A 290 -5.04 -2.76 18.34
CA LEU A 290 -4.18 -1.59 18.31
C LEU A 290 -3.05 -1.85 17.33
N THR A 291 -2.83 -0.91 16.39
CA THR A 291 -1.71 -0.96 15.44
C THR A 291 -0.92 0.34 15.52
N GLY A 292 0.40 0.22 15.51
CA GLY A 292 1.34 1.33 15.38
C GLY A 292 2.41 1.02 14.37
N TYR A 293 2.81 2.02 13.60
CA TYR A 293 3.80 1.92 12.53
C TYR A 293 4.67 3.17 12.48
N TYR A 294 5.92 3.00 12.14
CA TYR A 294 6.86 4.06 11.82
C TYR A 294 7.82 3.61 10.72
N GLY A 295 8.06 4.47 9.74
CA GLY A 295 9.04 4.28 8.67
C GLY A 295 9.86 5.52 8.43
N LYS A 296 11.11 5.35 8.01
CA LYS A 296 12.02 6.44 7.64
C LYS A 296 12.88 6.03 6.47
N GLY A 297 13.22 7.00 5.60
CA GLY A 297 14.12 6.74 4.49
C GLY A 297 14.73 8.00 3.89
N ASP A 298 15.72 7.76 3.09
CA ASP A 298 16.44 8.72 2.28
C ASP A 298 16.33 8.29 0.82
N GLY A 299 15.89 9.19 -0.06
CA GLY A 299 15.69 8.91 -1.48
C GLY A 299 14.43 8.07 -1.80
N ILE A 300 13.65 7.68 -0.80
CA ILE A 300 12.48 6.79 -1.00
C ILE A 300 11.22 7.54 -1.46
N GLY A 301 11.08 8.83 -1.11
CA GLY A 301 9.88 9.61 -1.38
C GLY A 301 8.84 9.53 -0.26
N GLN A 302 7.59 9.90 -0.57
CA GLN A 302 6.54 10.06 0.44
C GLN A 302 5.33 9.14 0.24
N THR A 303 4.93 8.86 -1.00
CA THR A 303 3.69 8.12 -1.32
C THR A 303 3.99 6.82 -2.06
N VAL A 304 4.61 6.93 -3.22
CA VAL A 304 5.07 5.82 -4.05
C VAL A 304 6.59 5.80 -4.01
N GLN A 305 7.16 4.61 -3.92
CA GLN A 305 8.61 4.45 -3.81
C GLN A 305 9.35 5.17 -4.95
N PHE A 306 10.38 5.94 -4.56
CA PHE A 306 11.27 6.72 -5.42
C PHE A 306 10.60 7.89 -6.16
N ASN A 307 9.30 8.12 -5.94
CA ASN A 307 8.64 9.33 -6.41
C ASN A 307 8.91 10.47 -5.44
N ASP A 308 9.43 11.59 -5.97
CA ASP A 308 9.86 12.76 -5.20
C ASP A 308 10.99 12.51 -4.20
N GLY A 309 11.63 11.33 -4.23
CA GLY A 309 12.75 10.98 -3.35
C GLY A 309 14.03 11.76 -3.62
N PHE A 310 14.17 12.39 -4.79
CA PHE A 310 15.37 13.15 -5.18
C PHE A 310 15.01 14.56 -5.60
N ASP A 311 15.87 15.52 -5.28
CA ASP A 311 15.74 16.89 -5.74
C ASP A 311 16.17 17.07 -7.21
N LEU A 312 16.01 18.29 -7.73
CA LEU A 312 16.39 18.61 -9.12
C LEU A 312 17.90 18.54 -9.39
N ASN A 313 18.73 18.45 -8.36
CA ASN A 313 20.19 18.26 -8.48
C ASN A 313 20.58 16.79 -8.29
N GLY A 314 19.61 15.87 -8.16
CA GLY A 314 19.81 14.45 -7.98
C GLY A 314 20.26 14.05 -6.57
N LYS A 315 20.03 14.90 -5.57
CA LYS A 315 20.29 14.56 -4.15
C LYS A 315 19.07 13.96 -3.53
N SER A 316 19.26 12.94 -2.72
CA SER A 316 18.21 12.30 -1.97
C SER A 316 17.57 13.24 -0.95
N ARG A 317 16.26 13.06 -0.74
CA ARG A 317 15.46 13.74 0.28
C ARG A 317 15.13 12.79 1.40
N ASP A 318 15.20 13.28 2.62
CA ASP A 318 14.70 12.56 3.79
C ASP A 318 13.18 12.50 3.79
N SER A 319 12.64 11.38 4.27
CA SER A 319 11.20 11.24 4.54
C SER A 319 10.96 10.36 5.76
N ASP A 320 9.87 10.64 6.47
CA ASP A 320 9.39 9.78 7.54
C ASP A 320 7.86 9.65 7.52
N GLN A 321 7.36 8.58 8.11
CA GLN A 321 5.95 8.21 8.04
C GLN A 321 5.56 7.44 9.28
N TRP A 322 4.34 7.68 9.79
CA TRP A 322 3.82 6.95 10.92
C TRP A 322 2.30 6.91 10.92
N TYR A 323 1.73 5.87 11.49
CA TYR A 323 0.31 5.85 11.83
C TYR A 323 0.05 5.08 13.11
N VAL A 324 -1.06 5.43 13.73
CA VAL A 324 -1.67 4.70 14.84
C VAL A 324 -3.13 4.41 14.54
N GLN A 325 -3.60 3.25 14.97
CA GLN A 325 -4.94 2.76 14.69
C GLN A 325 -5.49 2.01 15.88
N GLY A 326 -6.73 2.31 16.24
CA GLY A 326 -7.50 1.56 17.21
C GLY A 326 -8.77 0.98 16.58
N THR A 327 -9.06 -0.28 16.83
CA THR A 327 -10.28 -0.94 16.36
C THR A 327 -10.98 -1.67 17.49
N TYR A 328 -12.30 -1.85 17.36
CA TYR A 328 -13.09 -2.67 18.28
C TYR A 328 -14.14 -3.46 17.50
N THR A 329 -14.12 -4.78 17.67
CA THR A 329 -15.14 -5.67 17.09
C THR A 329 -16.23 -5.93 18.12
N ILE A 330 -17.46 -5.51 17.81
CA ILE A 330 -18.61 -5.64 18.71
C ILE A 330 -19.00 -7.13 18.81
N PRO A 331 -18.96 -7.74 20.01
CA PRO A 331 -19.34 -9.13 20.19
C PRO A 331 -20.77 -9.40 19.73
N GLY A 332 -21.00 -10.52 19.07
CA GLY A 332 -22.30 -10.93 18.56
C GLY A 332 -22.71 -10.26 17.24
N ALA A 333 -22.47 -8.98 17.06
CA ALA A 333 -22.74 -8.27 15.81
C ALA A 333 -21.63 -8.43 14.76
N GLY A 334 -20.40 -8.68 15.21
CA GLY A 334 -19.23 -8.78 14.32
C GLY A 334 -18.81 -7.45 13.68
N THR A 335 -19.54 -6.35 13.94
CA THR A 335 -19.20 -5.03 13.40
C THR A 335 -17.86 -4.56 13.98
N LYS A 336 -16.90 -4.28 13.11
CA LYS A 336 -15.64 -3.64 13.48
C LYS A 336 -15.76 -2.13 13.33
N LEU A 337 -15.56 -1.40 14.42
CA LEU A 337 -15.39 0.05 14.43
C LEU A 337 -13.90 0.36 14.49
N GLY A 338 -13.48 1.43 13.84
CA GLY A 338 -12.08 1.82 13.85
C GLY A 338 -11.87 3.32 13.76
N VAL A 339 -10.78 3.77 14.34
CA VAL A 339 -10.25 5.13 14.18
C VAL A 339 -8.75 5.04 13.94
N SER A 340 -8.24 5.86 13.04
CA SER A 340 -6.83 5.86 12.69
C SER A 340 -6.37 7.27 12.32
N TYR A 341 -5.14 7.60 12.71
CA TYR A 341 -4.44 8.82 12.30
C TYR A 341 -3.04 8.47 11.81
N GLY A 342 -2.55 9.18 10.81
CA GLY A 342 -1.20 9.01 10.32
C GLY A 342 -0.74 10.19 9.49
N GLU A 343 0.57 10.23 9.26
CA GLU A 343 1.27 11.34 8.65
C GLU A 343 2.50 10.83 7.89
N SER A 344 2.78 11.46 6.77
CA SER A 344 3.98 11.25 5.96
C SER A 344 4.61 12.60 5.65
N THR A 345 5.90 12.75 5.92
CA THR A 345 6.67 13.98 5.70
C THR A 345 7.75 13.75 4.66
N LEU A 346 7.96 14.74 3.80
CA LEU A 346 9.07 14.81 2.85
C LEU A 346 9.83 16.10 3.08
N ASP A 347 11.09 15.99 3.46
CA ASP A 347 11.97 17.14 3.70
C ASP A 347 12.60 17.63 2.42
N GLY A 348 12.52 18.93 2.18
CA GLY A 348 13.15 19.56 1.03
C GLY A 348 14.64 19.83 1.25
N ASN A 349 15.45 19.52 0.25
CA ASN A 349 16.87 19.79 0.25
C ASN A 349 17.17 21.26 -0.08
N SER A 350 17.83 21.98 0.83
CA SER A 350 18.46 23.29 0.61
C SER A 350 17.73 24.23 -0.38
N ALA A 351 18.47 25.04 -1.13
CA ALA A 351 17.94 26.00 -2.11
C ALA A 351 17.44 25.38 -3.43
N ALA A 352 17.63 24.07 -3.64
CA ALA A 352 17.14 23.40 -4.83
C ALA A 352 15.60 23.19 -4.79
N ASP A 353 15.04 23.06 -3.58
CA ASP A 353 13.62 22.90 -3.35
C ASP A 353 12.95 24.22 -2.93
N ALA A 354 11.78 24.50 -3.49
CA ALA A 354 10.97 25.66 -3.12
C ALA A 354 10.31 25.50 -1.75
N PHE A 355 10.23 24.28 -1.23
CA PHE A 355 9.64 23.93 0.06
C PHE A 355 10.71 23.55 1.10
N LYS A 356 10.39 23.69 2.37
CA LYS A 356 11.15 23.14 3.49
C LYS A 356 10.76 21.70 3.75
N ASP A 357 9.46 21.46 3.81
CA ASP A 357 8.85 20.16 3.96
C ASP A 357 7.43 20.13 3.33
N ILE A 358 6.98 18.94 2.99
CA ILE A 358 5.60 18.63 2.59
C ILE A 358 5.10 17.56 3.57
N GLN A 359 4.01 17.87 4.27
CA GLN A 359 3.39 16.98 5.22
C GLN A 359 2.00 16.58 4.73
N ASP A 360 1.78 15.28 4.55
CA ASP A 360 0.49 14.70 4.22
C ASP A 360 -0.05 13.91 5.42
N SER A 361 -1.24 14.24 5.88
CA SER A 361 -1.86 13.59 7.03
C SER A 361 -3.29 13.15 6.74
N MET A 362 -3.75 12.13 7.44
CA MET A 362 -5.14 11.70 7.37
C MET A 362 -5.61 11.12 8.70
N TRP A 363 -6.80 11.53 9.15
CA TRP A 363 -7.56 10.75 10.09
C TRP A 363 -8.79 10.14 9.42
N VAL A 364 -9.19 8.96 9.91
CA VAL A 364 -10.33 8.23 9.37
C VAL A 364 -11.07 7.52 10.51
N ILE A 365 -12.40 7.54 10.44
CA ILE A 365 -13.29 6.73 11.25
C ILE A 365 -14.05 5.80 10.32
N GLY A 366 -14.12 4.51 10.65
CA GLY A 366 -14.73 3.48 9.82
C GLY A 366 -15.62 2.52 10.62
N ALA A 367 -16.64 2.00 9.94
CA ALA A 367 -17.49 0.92 10.39
C ALA A 367 -17.57 -0.15 9.29
N TYR A 368 -17.25 -1.39 9.65
CA TYR A 368 -17.21 -2.55 8.75
C TYR A 368 -18.13 -3.62 9.32
N HIS A 369 -19.29 -3.83 8.67
CA HIS A 369 -20.36 -4.69 9.21
C HIS A 369 -20.55 -5.93 8.32
N PRO A 370 -20.27 -7.15 8.84
CA PRO A 370 -20.52 -8.37 8.10
C PRO A 370 -22.05 -8.65 8.04
N ILE A 371 -22.61 -8.65 6.82
CA ILE A 371 -23.98 -9.14 6.58
C ILE A 371 -23.96 -10.65 6.44
N THR A 372 -22.93 -11.19 5.81
CA THR A 372 -22.67 -12.62 5.71
C THR A 372 -21.20 -12.88 6.00
N LYS A 373 -20.76 -14.14 6.03
CA LYS A 373 -19.33 -14.48 6.15
C LYS A 373 -18.49 -13.95 4.98
N HIS A 374 -19.10 -13.56 3.87
CA HIS A 374 -18.43 -13.13 2.66
C HIS A 374 -18.67 -11.66 2.32
N LEU A 375 -19.79 -11.07 2.74
CA LEU A 375 -20.21 -9.72 2.38
C LEU A 375 -20.16 -8.80 3.59
N ASN A 376 -19.39 -7.71 3.46
CA ASN A 376 -19.35 -6.64 4.44
C ASN A 376 -19.89 -5.33 3.83
N LEU A 377 -20.70 -4.60 4.61
CA LEU A 377 -20.99 -3.20 4.37
C LEU A 377 -19.89 -2.34 5.01
N VAL A 378 -19.58 -1.24 4.37
CA VAL A 378 -18.53 -0.33 4.80
C VAL A 378 -19.03 1.10 4.78
N ALA A 379 -18.75 1.82 5.85
CA ALA A 379 -18.98 3.26 5.96
C ALA A 379 -17.72 3.89 6.56
N GLU A 380 -17.16 4.90 5.89
CA GLU A 380 -15.99 5.64 6.35
C GLU A 380 -16.21 7.15 6.22
N TYR A 381 -15.59 7.90 7.11
CA TYR A 381 -15.33 9.32 6.96
C TYR A 381 -13.85 9.57 7.16
N SER A 382 -13.23 10.23 6.18
CA SER A 382 -11.82 10.61 6.23
C SER A 382 -11.64 12.11 6.03
N ASN A 383 -10.58 12.66 6.63
CA ASN A 383 -10.10 14.00 6.36
C ASN A 383 -8.61 13.90 6.06
N THR A 384 -8.25 14.20 4.83
CA THR A 384 -6.88 14.20 4.32
C THR A 384 -6.41 15.63 4.16
N GLU A 385 -5.23 15.95 4.63
CA GLU A 385 -4.64 17.29 4.59
C GLU A 385 -3.22 17.22 4.02
N ARG A 386 -2.86 18.24 3.24
CA ARG A 386 -1.49 18.51 2.81
C ARG A 386 -1.11 19.91 3.26
N ASP A 387 -0.01 19.99 3.97
CA ASP A 387 0.67 21.22 4.35
C ASP A 387 1.99 21.31 3.58
N VAL A 388 2.20 22.41 2.87
CA VAL A 388 3.46 22.71 2.16
C VAL A 388 4.10 23.91 2.83
N ASN A 389 5.16 23.68 3.55
CA ASN A 389 5.96 24.72 4.19
C ASN A 389 6.99 25.25 3.20
N ASN A 390 6.75 26.43 2.67
CA ASN A 390 7.58 27.03 1.62
C ASN A 390 8.81 27.75 2.19
N ARG A 391 9.88 27.88 1.39
CA ARG A 391 11.10 28.62 1.77
C ARG A 391 10.95 30.12 1.56
N ALA A 392 10.28 30.56 0.52
CA ALA A 392 10.21 31.94 0.10
C ALA A 392 8.78 32.42 -0.23
N ALA A 393 7.88 31.52 -0.54
CA ALA A 393 6.47 31.80 -0.74
C ALA A 393 5.68 31.63 0.58
N PRO A 394 4.44 32.12 0.70
CA PRO A 394 3.55 31.73 1.79
C PRO A 394 3.34 30.21 1.83
N ASP A 395 3.22 29.66 3.04
CA ASP A 395 2.85 28.27 3.21
C ASP A 395 1.45 28.02 2.61
N ALA A 396 1.24 26.81 2.11
CA ALA A 396 -0.01 26.45 1.46
C ALA A 396 -0.60 25.18 2.10
N LYS A 397 -1.92 25.14 2.22
CA LYS A 397 -2.65 24.04 2.82
C LYS A 397 -3.85 23.62 2.00
N ALA A 398 -3.97 22.33 1.69
CA ALA A 398 -5.13 21.75 1.02
C ALA A 398 -5.76 20.66 1.85
N LYS A 399 -7.07 20.47 1.74
CA LYS A 399 -7.86 19.49 2.47
C LYS A 399 -8.88 18.82 1.58
N ALA A 400 -9.09 17.51 1.82
CA ALA A 400 -10.19 16.75 1.26
C ALA A 400 -10.92 15.98 2.37
N LYS A 401 -12.23 16.17 2.46
CA LYS A 401 -13.10 15.44 3.40
C LYS A 401 -13.98 14.51 2.59
N THR A 402 -13.87 13.20 2.84
CA THR A 402 -14.57 12.17 2.08
C THR A 402 -15.52 11.38 2.96
N ILE A 403 -16.77 11.24 2.53
CA ILE A 403 -17.70 10.22 3.01
C ILE A 403 -17.70 9.09 2.01
N SER A 404 -17.56 7.85 2.50
CA SER A 404 -17.54 6.65 1.66
C SER A 404 -18.54 5.64 2.18
N LEU A 405 -19.39 5.12 1.29
CA LEU A 405 -20.39 4.10 1.60
C LEU A 405 -20.33 3.01 0.52
N GLY A 406 -20.24 1.76 0.92
CA GLY A 406 -20.17 0.68 -0.05
C GLY A 406 -20.16 -0.70 0.55
N ALA A 407 -19.72 -1.64 -0.26
CA ALA A 407 -19.65 -3.05 0.14
C ALA A 407 -18.45 -3.75 -0.48
N ILE A 408 -17.98 -4.79 0.21
CA ILE A 408 -16.91 -5.67 -0.25
C ILE A 408 -17.34 -7.11 -0.08
N LEU A 409 -17.25 -7.88 -1.17
CA LEU A 409 -17.57 -9.30 -1.25
C LEU A 409 -16.29 -10.10 -1.51
N PHE A 410 -16.07 -11.13 -0.71
CA PHE A 410 -15.01 -12.13 -0.89
C PHE A 410 -15.64 -13.44 -1.40
N PHE A 411 -15.03 -14.10 -2.37
CA PHE A 411 -15.52 -15.38 -2.92
C PHE A 411 -14.39 -16.33 -3.29
#